data_ac498c5a23de18b85f6dcb3fa84c82ce
#
_entry.id   ac498c5a23de18b85f6dcb3fa84c82ce
#
_cell.length_a   1.000
_cell.length_b   1.000
_cell.length_c   1.000
_cell.angle_alpha   90.00
_cell.angle_beta   90.00
_cell.angle_gamma   90.00
#
_symmetry.space_group_name_H-M   'P 1'
#
loop_
_entity.id
_entity.type
_entity.pdbx_description
1 polymer ?
#
loop_
_entity_poly.entity_id
_entity_poly.type
_entity_poly.pdbx_seq_one_letter_code
_entity_poly.pdbx_strand_id
1 'polypeptide(L)'
;LADRPAGFRPEGAKPFESLAPLPEVIAASTGVSAAGKNTQALYEQMLHALGPEFSILREVPVEDIAHTAGPCVAEGIRRLRAGQVERRAGFDGEYGVISLLTPGEIARFSGQISLFGLDLPVRKSKPRRELQRVLAPEAAPAAPQPEALNPPQLEAVTSTAPVTAVTAGPGTGKTRTLVARIAWLVEERGVRPGEITAVTFTNQAAAEMRARLEQRLGGKRAVAAMTIGTFHAICLKLLGDVRLISPGEALTIAEQVLRESGRKGGGKTLLQSVSRVKNGVSPEDTGLDAELYDAYQARLRDLGALDFDDLLTEGLKRDVTGLRCFRHVLVDEFQDINDIQYQLVRSWSRSGELFVIGDPDQSIYGFRGSQSNCFDLLCSDFKQACVLRLRPNYRSTPEILSAALPLISHNQGEPRELIPMMGHGSPVRVAAAESSLS
;
A
#
# COMPACT_ATOMS: atom_id res chain seq x y z
N LEU A 1 -13.94 21.66 10.40
CA LEU A 1 -14.74 20.52 9.89
C LEU A 1 -15.27 19.61 11.02
N ALA A 2 -14.62 19.63 12.20
CA ALA A 2 -14.98 18.79 13.35
C ALA A 2 -16.36 19.10 13.97
N ASP A 3 -16.86 20.32 13.78
CA ASP A 3 -18.11 20.79 14.40
C ASP A 3 -19.36 20.63 13.51
N ARG A 4 -19.25 19.93 12.39
CA ARG A 4 -20.40 19.70 11.51
C ARG A 4 -21.20 18.50 11.97
N PRO A 5 -22.52 18.63 12.19
CA PRO A 5 -23.35 17.48 12.55
C PRO A 5 -23.36 16.44 11.43
N ALA A 6 -23.55 15.17 11.80
CA ALA A 6 -23.66 14.08 10.83
C ALA A 6 -24.82 14.39 9.85
N GLY A 7 -24.51 14.29 8.55
CA GLY A 7 -25.49 14.61 7.49
C GLY A 7 -25.57 16.08 7.08
N PHE A 8 -24.74 16.97 7.65
CA PHE A 8 -24.71 18.37 7.23
C PHE A 8 -24.37 18.49 5.74
N ARG A 9 -25.22 19.20 4.99
CA ARG A 9 -24.97 19.59 3.59
C ARG A 9 -25.01 21.10 3.49
N PRO A 10 -24.01 21.76 2.89
CA PRO A 10 -24.10 23.17 2.55
C PRO A 10 -25.28 23.42 1.62
N GLU A 11 -25.91 24.58 1.73
CA GLU A 11 -26.98 25.01 0.82
C GLU A 11 -26.42 25.05 -0.61
N GLY A 12 -27.09 24.39 -1.56
CA GLY A 12 -26.63 24.25 -2.95
C GLY A 12 -25.62 23.12 -3.23
N ALA A 13 -25.19 22.36 -2.23
CA ALA A 13 -24.31 21.21 -2.46
C ALA A 13 -25.06 20.07 -3.18
N LYS A 14 -24.51 19.61 -4.32
CA LYS A 14 -25.04 18.45 -5.02
C LYS A 14 -24.87 17.17 -4.17
N PRO A 15 -25.79 16.20 -4.26
CA PRO A 15 -25.63 14.93 -3.57
C PRO A 15 -24.37 14.21 -4.06
N PHE A 16 -23.58 13.67 -3.13
CA PHE A 16 -22.49 12.78 -3.44
C PHE A 16 -22.90 11.34 -3.17
N GLU A 17 -22.35 10.43 -3.92
CA GLU A 17 -22.59 9.00 -3.80
C GLU A 17 -21.27 8.31 -3.40
N SER A 18 -21.33 7.43 -2.41
CA SER A 18 -20.18 6.64 -1.99
C SER A 18 -20.33 5.24 -2.57
N LEU A 19 -19.60 4.96 -3.64
CA LEU A 19 -19.54 3.64 -4.25
C LEU A 19 -18.26 2.92 -3.81
N ALA A 20 -18.35 1.59 -3.67
CA ALA A 20 -17.20 0.71 -3.56
C ALA A 20 -16.90 0.10 -4.92
N PRO A 21 -15.63 -0.20 -5.26
CA PRO A 21 -15.28 -0.92 -6.49
C PRO A 21 -16.03 -2.25 -6.63
N LEU A 22 -16.48 -2.57 -7.83
CA LEU A 22 -17.28 -3.77 -8.08
C LEU A 22 -16.60 -5.07 -7.62
N PRO A 23 -15.28 -5.28 -7.76
CA PRO A 23 -14.60 -6.45 -7.19
C PRO A 23 -14.74 -6.56 -5.67
N GLU A 24 -14.74 -5.43 -4.94
CA GLU A 24 -14.94 -5.42 -3.48
C GLU A 24 -16.39 -5.74 -3.12
N VAL A 25 -17.35 -5.24 -3.91
CA VAL A 25 -18.77 -5.55 -3.74
C VAL A 25 -19.03 -7.05 -3.97
N ILE A 26 -18.43 -7.65 -5.01
CA ILE A 26 -18.51 -9.09 -5.26
C ILE A 26 -17.92 -9.87 -4.09
N ALA A 27 -16.74 -9.47 -3.60
CA ALA A 27 -16.08 -10.12 -2.48
C ALA A 27 -16.92 -10.06 -1.19
N ALA A 28 -17.42 -8.87 -0.84
CA ALA A 28 -18.27 -8.65 0.33
C ALA A 28 -19.63 -9.37 0.25
N SER A 29 -20.10 -9.67 -0.97
CA SER A 29 -21.36 -10.36 -1.21
C SER A 29 -21.23 -11.88 -1.24
N THR A 30 -20.04 -12.40 -1.54
CA THR A 30 -19.79 -13.83 -1.75
C THR A 30 -18.89 -14.47 -0.68
N GLY A 31 -18.27 -13.64 0.17
CA GLY A 31 -17.35 -14.11 1.20
C GLY A 31 -15.97 -14.57 0.69
N VAL A 32 -15.60 -14.22 -0.56
CA VAL A 32 -14.32 -14.57 -1.17
C VAL A 32 -13.39 -13.35 -1.24
N SER A 33 -12.11 -13.56 -1.55
CA SER A 33 -11.17 -12.45 -1.68
C SER A 33 -11.41 -11.62 -2.95
N ALA A 34 -11.35 -10.28 -2.85
CA ALA A 34 -11.49 -9.36 -3.98
C ALA A 34 -10.41 -9.58 -5.06
N ALA A 35 -9.20 -9.97 -4.68
CA ALA A 35 -8.11 -10.32 -5.59
C ALA A 35 -8.15 -11.78 -6.08
N GLY A 36 -9.19 -12.54 -5.72
CA GLY A 36 -9.32 -13.94 -6.08
C GLY A 36 -9.64 -14.14 -7.57
N LYS A 37 -9.14 -15.22 -8.18
CA LYS A 37 -9.40 -15.56 -9.59
C LYS A 37 -10.91 -15.67 -9.91
N ASN A 38 -11.69 -16.19 -8.98
CA ASN A 38 -13.13 -16.33 -9.16
C ASN A 38 -13.83 -14.96 -9.15
N THR A 39 -13.41 -14.05 -8.27
CA THR A 39 -13.92 -12.67 -8.23
C THR A 39 -13.59 -11.93 -9.53
N GLN A 40 -12.35 -12.07 -10.01
CA GLN A 40 -11.93 -11.45 -11.26
C GLN A 40 -12.70 -11.99 -12.46
N ALA A 41 -12.89 -13.30 -12.55
CA ALA A 41 -13.67 -13.91 -13.64
C ALA A 41 -15.13 -13.44 -13.63
N LEU A 42 -15.75 -13.34 -12.45
CA LEU A 42 -17.12 -12.86 -12.32
C LEU A 42 -17.24 -11.36 -12.64
N TYR A 43 -16.25 -10.56 -12.24
CA TYR A 43 -16.14 -9.15 -12.59
C TYR A 43 -16.10 -8.95 -14.12
N GLU A 44 -15.22 -9.67 -14.80
CA GLU A 44 -15.11 -9.62 -16.27
C GLU A 44 -16.42 -10.08 -16.96
N GLN A 45 -17.05 -11.13 -16.45
CA GLN A 45 -18.35 -11.60 -16.92
C GLN A 45 -19.44 -10.53 -16.79
N MET A 46 -19.48 -9.83 -15.64
CA MET A 46 -20.45 -8.76 -15.40
C MET A 46 -20.21 -7.56 -16.33
N LEU A 47 -18.95 -7.14 -16.51
CA LEU A 47 -18.64 -6.05 -17.45
C LEU A 47 -19.03 -6.38 -18.88
N HIS A 48 -18.81 -7.62 -19.30
CA HIS A 48 -19.16 -8.06 -20.66
C HIS A 48 -20.67 -8.16 -20.88
N ALA A 49 -21.41 -8.63 -19.88
CA ALA A 49 -22.85 -8.89 -20.01
C ALA A 49 -23.72 -7.67 -19.68
N LEU A 50 -23.31 -6.83 -18.75
CA LEU A 50 -24.13 -5.77 -18.15
C LEU A 50 -23.61 -4.36 -18.44
N GLY A 51 -22.41 -4.22 -19.02
CA GLY A 51 -21.82 -2.94 -19.37
C GLY A 51 -20.86 -2.36 -18.35
N PRO A 52 -20.58 -1.04 -18.37
CA PRO A 52 -19.56 -0.41 -17.53
C PRO A 52 -19.86 -0.55 -16.04
N GLU A 53 -18.79 -0.62 -15.24
CA GLU A 53 -18.86 -0.79 -13.78
C GLU A 53 -19.80 0.19 -13.07
N PHE A 54 -19.73 1.47 -13.41
CA PHE A 54 -20.62 2.48 -12.82
C PHE A 54 -22.09 2.26 -13.15
N SER A 55 -22.42 1.81 -14.37
CA SER A 55 -23.78 1.46 -14.72
C SER A 55 -24.27 0.23 -13.94
N ILE A 56 -23.40 -0.77 -13.76
CA ILE A 56 -23.72 -1.95 -12.94
C ILE A 56 -23.98 -1.55 -11.50
N LEU A 57 -23.16 -0.67 -10.92
CA LEU A 57 -23.31 -0.25 -9.54
C LEU A 57 -24.51 0.67 -9.30
N ARG A 58 -25.01 1.40 -10.32
CA ARG A 58 -26.04 2.44 -10.18
C ARG A 58 -27.38 2.11 -10.83
N GLU A 59 -27.36 1.60 -12.05
CA GLU A 59 -28.51 1.67 -12.97
C GLU A 59 -29.07 0.30 -13.36
N VAL A 60 -28.19 -0.68 -13.62
CA VAL A 60 -28.60 -2.02 -14.08
C VAL A 60 -29.62 -2.64 -13.12
N PRO A 61 -30.76 -3.16 -13.62
CA PRO A 61 -31.76 -3.82 -12.79
C PRO A 61 -31.17 -4.95 -11.94
N VAL A 62 -31.61 -5.07 -10.69
CA VAL A 62 -31.10 -6.07 -9.75
C VAL A 62 -31.36 -7.50 -10.24
N GLU A 63 -32.43 -7.69 -10.97
CA GLU A 63 -32.84 -8.93 -11.61
C GLU A 63 -31.83 -9.39 -12.66
N ASP A 64 -31.32 -8.47 -13.51
CA ASP A 64 -30.32 -8.76 -14.53
C ASP A 64 -28.95 -9.10 -13.87
N ILE A 65 -28.64 -8.42 -12.78
CA ILE A 65 -27.47 -8.74 -11.98
C ILE A 65 -27.61 -10.14 -11.34
N ALA A 66 -28.80 -10.49 -10.84
CA ALA A 66 -29.05 -11.80 -10.27
C ALA A 66 -28.90 -12.93 -11.28
N HIS A 67 -29.34 -12.70 -12.51
CA HIS A 67 -29.20 -13.66 -13.61
C HIS A 67 -27.72 -13.85 -14.02
N THR A 68 -26.92 -12.78 -13.99
CA THR A 68 -25.54 -12.80 -14.47
C THR A 68 -24.55 -13.23 -13.38
N ALA A 69 -24.70 -12.73 -12.17
CA ALA A 69 -23.73 -12.87 -11.07
C ALA A 69 -24.27 -13.61 -9.83
N GLY A 70 -25.54 -13.99 -9.88
CA GLY A 70 -26.22 -14.71 -8.79
C GLY A 70 -26.83 -13.80 -7.71
N PRO A 71 -27.72 -14.38 -6.88
CA PRO A 71 -28.53 -13.62 -5.93
C PRO A 71 -27.73 -12.93 -4.83
N CYS A 72 -26.58 -13.48 -4.42
CA CYS A 72 -25.71 -12.85 -3.41
C CYS A 72 -25.17 -11.49 -3.88
N VAL A 73 -24.65 -11.43 -5.12
CA VAL A 73 -24.09 -10.20 -5.70
C VAL A 73 -25.19 -9.18 -5.97
N ALA A 74 -26.33 -9.64 -6.46
CA ALA A 74 -27.50 -8.79 -6.67
C ALA A 74 -27.99 -8.12 -5.39
N GLU A 75 -28.11 -8.89 -4.30
CA GLU A 75 -28.48 -8.36 -2.98
C GLU A 75 -27.41 -7.41 -2.44
N GLY A 76 -26.12 -7.72 -2.63
CA GLY A 76 -25.02 -6.85 -2.25
C GLY A 76 -25.07 -5.48 -2.94
N ILE A 77 -25.31 -5.46 -4.25
CA ILE A 77 -25.47 -4.22 -5.03
C ILE A 77 -26.75 -3.47 -4.61
N ARG A 78 -27.85 -4.17 -4.35
CA ARG A 78 -29.07 -3.55 -3.83
C ARG A 78 -28.82 -2.82 -2.50
N ARG A 79 -28.11 -3.44 -1.58
CA ARG A 79 -27.72 -2.83 -0.28
C ARG A 79 -26.78 -1.66 -0.45
N LEU A 80 -25.80 -1.78 -1.35
CA LEU A 80 -24.89 -0.68 -1.67
C LEU A 80 -25.67 0.56 -2.15
N ARG A 81 -26.60 0.39 -3.10
CA ARG A 81 -27.47 1.45 -3.61
C ARG A 81 -28.38 2.06 -2.53
N ALA A 82 -28.83 1.24 -1.59
CA ALA A 82 -29.62 1.68 -0.44
C ALA A 82 -28.79 2.32 0.70
N GLY A 83 -27.45 2.40 0.54
CA GLY A 83 -26.56 2.89 1.59
C GLY A 83 -26.43 1.97 2.81
N GLN A 84 -26.91 0.73 2.73
CA GLN A 84 -26.85 -0.29 3.78
C GLN A 84 -25.50 -1.01 3.75
N VAL A 85 -24.43 -0.27 4.03
CA VAL A 85 -23.07 -0.77 3.99
C VAL A 85 -22.42 -0.59 5.35
N GLU A 86 -22.02 -1.67 5.97
CA GLU A 86 -21.18 -1.63 7.15
C GLU A 86 -19.73 -1.41 6.72
N ARG A 87 -19.12 -0.33 7.21
CA ARG A 87 -17.74 0.07 6.85
C ARG A 87 -16.84 -0.09 8.06
N ARG A 88 -15.80 -0.88 7.92
CA ARG A 88 -14.69 -0.89 8.87
C ARG A 88 -13.55 -0.08 8.26
N ALA A 89 -13.17 1.01 8.94
CA ALA A 89 -12.04 1.81 8.50
C ALA A 89 -10.78 0.95 8.46
N GLY A 90 -9.99 1.08 7.39
CA GLY A 90 -8.66 0.47 7.30
C GLY A 90 -7.68 1.20 8.23
N PHE A 91 -6.61 0.51 8.57
CA PHE A 91 -5.46 1.04 9.30
C PHE A 91 -4.23 1.03 8.40
N ASP A 92 -3.11 1.57 8.87
CA ASP A 92 -1.87 1.62 8.10
C ASP A 92 -1.51 0.26 7.48
N GLY A 93 -1.57 0.22 6.14
CA GLY A 93 -1.27 -0.98 5.35
C GLY A 93 -2.46 -1.92 5.12
N GLU A 94 -3.61 -1.70 5.74
CA GLU A 94 -4.84 -2.43 5.47
C GLU A 94 -5.90 -1.50 4.89
N TYR A 95 -6.44 -1.86 3.73
CA TYR A 95 -7.60 -1.16 3.16
C TYR A 95 -8.82 -1.41 4.03
N GLY A 96 -9.70 -0.39 4.14
CA GLY A 96 -10.99 -0.55 4.82
C GLY A 96 -11.79 -1.70 4.20
N VAL A 97 -12.47 -2.46 5.05
CA VAL A 97 -13.32 -3.58 4.60
C VAL A 97 -14.76 -3.13 4.61
N ILE A 98 -15.47 -3.40 3.51
CA ILE A 98 -16.92 -3.27 3.45
C ILE A 98 -17.59 -4.62 3.75
N SER A 99 -18.68 -4.59 4.50
CA SER A 99 -19.53 -5.75 4.77
C SER A 99 -20.94 -5.45 4.24
N LEU A 100 -21.42 -6.29 3.33
CA LEU A 100 -22.75 -6.17 2.71
C LEU A 100 -23.68 -7.26 3.17
N LEU A 101 -23.18 -8.48 3.33
CA LEU A 101 -23.91 -9.64 3.77
C LEU A 101 -23.16 -10.34 4.91
N THR A 102 -23.89 -10.87 5.87
CA THR A 102 -23.33 -11.74 6.91
C THR A 102 -23.08 -13.16 6.36
N PRO A 103 -22.18 -13.95 6.96
CA PRO A 103 -21.94 -15.34 6.52
C PRO A 103 -23.23 -16.19 6.44
N GLY A 104 -24.17 -15.99 7.38
CA GLY A 104 -25.46 -16.66 7.37
C GLY A 104 -26.37 -16.25 6.22
N GLU A 105 -26.34 -14.98 5.82
CA GLU A 105 -27.08 -14.48 4.65
C GLU A 105 -26.45 -14.98 3.35
N ILE A 106 -25.13 -15.01 3.25
CA ILE A 106 -24.42 -15.59 2.10
C ILE A 106 -24.85 -17.05 1.89
N ALA A 107 -24.82 -17.85 2.96
CA ALA A 107 -25.28 -19.24 2.90
C ALA A 107 -26.75 -19.37 2.46
N ARG A 108 -27.61 -18.46 2.92
CA ARG A 108 -29.02 -18.42 2.57
C ARG A 108 -29.28 -18.06 1.10
N PHE A 109 -28.60 -17.05 0.59
CA PHE A 109 -28.74 -16.60 -0.80
C PHE A 109 -28.01 -17.51 -1.81
N SER A 110 -26.96 -18.22 -1.38
CA SER A 110 -26.27 -19.22 -2.22
C SER A 110 -27.02 -20.53 -2.38
N GLY A 111 -28.21 -20.67 -1.79
CA GLY A 111 -29.02 -21.89 -1.88
C GLY A 111 -28.49 -23.06 -1.02
N GLN A 112 -27.53 -22.82 -0.16
CA GLN A 112 -27.01 -23.79 0.82
C GLN A 112 -27.87 -23.83 2.11
N ILE A 113 -29.19 -23.92 1.96
CA ILE A 113 -30.03 -24.28 3.08
C ILE A 113 -30.15 -25.82 3.08
N SER A 114 -29.34 -26.46 3.89
CA SER A 114 -29.56 -27.83 4.27
C SER A 114 -30.86 -27.90 5.08
N LEU A 115 -31.93 -28.33 4.45
CA LEU A 115 -33.11 -28.82 5.14
C LEU A 115 -32.72 -30.18 5.71
N PHE A 116 -32.56 -30.27 7.03
CA PHE A 116 -32.08 -31.46 7.77
C PHE A 116 -30.59 -31.79 7.62
N GLY A 117 -29.84 -31.54 8.70
CA GLY A 117 -28.43 -31.83 8.94
C GLY A 117 -27.94 -33.22 8.55
N LEU A 118 -27.73 -33.41 7.23
CA LEU A 118 -27.04 -34.56 6.67
C LEU A 118 -26.07 -34.05 5.62
N ASP A 119 -24.79 -34.12 5.95
CA ASP A 119 -23.65 -33.86 5.03
C ASP A 119 -23.69 -34.90 3.89
N LEU A 120 -23.91 -34.42 2.65
CA LEU A 120 -23.68 -35.22 1.48
C LEU A 120 -22.40 -34.74 0.76
N PRO A 121 -21.52 -35.67 0.36
CA PRO A 121 -20.23 -35.30 -0.21
C PRO A 121 -20.35 -34.67 -1.59
N VAL A 122 -19.66 -33.53 -1.77
CA VAL A 122 -19.55 -32.83 -3.04
C VAL A 122 -18.82 -33.68 -4.07
N ARG A 123 -19.54 -34.10 -5.09
CA ARG A 123 -18.96 -34.73 -6.28
C ARG A 123 -18.11 -33.73 -7.08
N LYS A 124 -16.80 -33.97 -7.12
CA LYS A 124 -15.88 -33.26 -8.03
C LYS A 124 -16.20 -33.63 -9.47
N SER A 125 -16.70 -32.69 -10.26
CA SER A 125 -16.81 -32.83 -11.71
C SER A 125 -15.48 -32.49 -12.37
N LYS A 126 -15.02 -33.38 -13.24
CA LYS A 126 -13.81 -33.23 -14.05
C LYS A 126 -14.00 -32.17 -15.16
N PRO A 127 -12.93 -31.49 -15.58
CA PRO A 127 -13.03 -30.42 -16.58
C PRO A 127 -13.34 -30.98 -17.97
N ARG A 128 -14.27 -30.32 -18.65
CA ARG A 128 -14.56 -30.57 -20.07
C ARG A 128 -13.78 -29.56 -20.91
N ARG A 129 -13.11 -30.10 -21.90
CA ARG A 129 -12.25 -29.47 -22.89
C ARG A 129 -12.97 -28.48 -23.81
N GLU A 130 -12.22 -27.47 -24.17
CA GLU A 130 -12.22 -26.68 -25.40
C GLU A 130 -13.55 -26.20 -26.01
N LEU A 131 -13.71 -24.87 -26.01
CA LEU A 131 -14.34 -24.17 -27.14
C LEU A 131 -13.68 -22.79 -27.34
N GLN A 132 -13.01 -22.72 -28.46
CA GLN A 132 -12.74 -21.62 -29.38
C GLN A 132 -12.58 -20.18 -28.85
N ARG A 133 -11.37 -19.72 -29.04
CA ARG A 133 -10.88 -18.35 -29.18
C ARG A 133 -11.82 -17.53 -30.07
N VAL A 134 -12.55 -16.60 -29.47
CA VAL A 134 -13.10 -15.44 -30.18
C VAL A 134 -12.28 -14.23 -29.73
N LEU A 135 -11.75 -13.53 -30.71
CA LEU A 135 -10.88 -12.37 -30.61
C LEU A 135 -11.50 -11.30 -29.73
N ALA A 136 -10.85 -11.00 -28.60
CA ALA A 136 -11.05 -9.76 -27.85
C ALA A 136 -10.50 -8.59 -28.67
N PRO A 137 -11.10 -7.39 -28.60
CA PRO A 137 -10.49 -6.21 -29.20
C PRO A 137 -9.14 -5.96 -28.51
N GLU A 138 -8.13 -5.81 -29.35
CA GLU A 138 -6.74 -5.57 -29.00
C GLU A 138 -6.64 -4.39 -28.01
N ALA A 139 -6.34 -4.69 -26.76
CA ALA A 139 -5.84 -3.68 -25.84
C ALA A 139 -4.59 -3.09 -26.49
N ALA A 140 -4.50 -1.77 -26.55
CA ALA A 140 -3.35 -1.07 -27.07
C ALA A 140 -2.07 -1.71 -26.51
N PRO A 141 -1.06 -2.04 -27.33
CA PRO A 141 0.09 -2.77 -26.89
C PRO A 141 0.79 -1.97 -25.80
N ALA A 142 0.87 -2.55 -24.60
CA ALA A 142 1.82 -2.06 -23.60
C ALA A 142 3.18 -2.04 -24.29
N ALA A 143 3.82 -0.88 -24.36
CA ALA A 143 5.12 -0.75 -25.01
C ALA A 143 6.05 -1.83 -24.49
N PRO A 144 6.80 -2.52 -25.35
CA PRO A 144 7.71 -3.56 -24.93
C PRO A 144 8.70 -2.93 -23.93
N GLN A 145 8.60 -3.39 -22.67
CA GLN A 145 9.64 -3.03 -21.71
C GLN A 145 10.94 -3.62 -22.26
N PRO A 146 11.98 -2.80 -22.47
CA PRO A 146 13.22 -3.31 -23.00
C PRO A 146 13.71 -4.44 -22.08
N GLU A 147 14.05 -5.61 -22.63
CA GLU A 147 14.53 -6.76 -21.85
C GLU A 147 15.78 -6.42 -21.04
N ALA A 148 16.59 -5.46 -21.51
CA ALA A 148 17.80 -4.98 -20.87
C ALA A 148 17.56 -3.72 -20.01
N LEU A 149 18.33 -3.59 -18.92
CA LEU A 149 18.42 -2.34 -18.14
C LEU A 149 19.06 -1.25 -19.01
N ASN A 150 18.56 -0.01 -18.89
CA ASN A 150 19.23 1.13 -19.50
C ASN A 150 20.51 1.50 -18.71
N PRO A 151 21.43 2.29 -19.31
CA PRO A 151 22.71 2.61 -18.66
C PRO A 151 22.58 3.18 -17.23
N PRO A 152 21.72 4.18 -16.94
CA PRO A 152 21.51 4.65 -15.56
C PRO A 152 20.98 3.59 -14.60
N GLN A 153 20.07 2.73 -15.05
CA GLN A 153 19.58 1.62 -14.26
C GLN A 153 20.69 0.60 -13.97
N LEU A 154 21.49 0.28 -15.00
CA LEU A 154 22.63 -0.63 -14.87
C LEU A 154 23.66 -0.08 -13.89
N GLU A 155 24.01 1.20 -13.98
CA GLU A 155 24.91 1.88 -13.06
C GLU A 155 24.40 1.78 -11.61
N ALA A 156 23.11 2.03 -11.38
CA ALA A 156 22.50 1.88 -10.06
C ALA A 156 22.54 0.44 -9.56
N VAL A 157 22.25 -0.52 -10.44
CA VAL A 157 22.27 -1.96 -10.11
C VAL A 157 23.66 -2.46 -9.74
N THR A 158 24.69 -1.99 -10.43
CA THR A 158 26.07 -2.46 -10.27
C THR A 158 26.93 -1.60 -9.34
N SER A 159 26.36 -0.53 -8.76
CA SER A 159 27.08 0.35 -7.82
C SER A 159 27.72 -0.46 -6.69
N THR A 160 28.98 -0.14 -6.39
CA THR A 160 29.74 -0.73 -5.26
C THR A 160 29.94 0.25 -4.12
N ALA A 161 29.28 1.42 -4.19
CA ALA A 161 29.34 2.41 -3.11
C ALA A 161 28.68 1.87 -1.82
N PRO A 162 29.22 2.20 -0.65
CA PRO A 162 28.60 1.80 0.63
C PRO A 162 27.17 2.28 0.78
N VAL A 163 26.86 3.46 0.24
CA VAL A 163 25.52 4.02 0.18
C VAL A 163 25.24 4.46 -1.24
N THR A 164 24.17 3.94 -1.82
CA THR A 164 23.68 4.33 -3.15
C THR A 164 22.27 4.91 -3.00
N ALA A 165 22.08 6.15 -3.41
CA ALA A 165 20.80 6.84 -3.42
C ALA A 165 20.33 7.05 -4.85
N VAL A 166 19.16 6.52 -5.21
CA VAL A 166 18.62 6.60 -6.58
C VAL A 166 17.37 7.45 -6.58
N THR A 167 17.43 8.62 -7.19
CA THR A 167 16.25 9.44 -7.45
C THR A 167 15.64 9.05 -8.79
N ALA A 168 14.36 8.73 -8.79
CA ALA A 168 13.72 8.08 -9.92
C ALA A 168 12.25 8.53 -10.04
N GLY A 169 11.95 9.36 -11.03
CA GLY A 169 10.59 9.84 -11.28
C GLY A 169 9.59 8.72 -11.62
N PRO A 170 8.31 9.07 -11.81
CA PRO A 170 7.29 8.10 -12.19
C PRO A 170 7.66 7.43 -13.53
N GLY A 171 7.39 6.14 -13.65
CA GLY A 171 7.61 5.41 -14.89
C GLY A 171 9.08 5.17 -15.30
N THR A 172 10.06 5.48 -14.45
CA THR A 172 11.50 5.26 -14.74
C THR A 172 11.97 3.85 -14.38
N GLY A 173 11.12 3.01 -13.81
CA GLY A 173 11.44 1.63 -13.49
C GLY A 173 12.07 1.42 -12.11
N LYS A 174 11.66 2.21 -11.08
CA LYS A 174 12.13 2.06 -9.69
C LYS A 174 12.17 0.60 -9.21
N THR A 175 11.01 -0.03 -9.15
CA THR A 175 10.88 -1.42 -8.66
C THR A 175 11.69 -2.41 -9.50
N ARG A 176 11.76 -2.21 -10.83
CA ARG A 176 12.59 -3.02 -11.71
C ARG A 176 14.07 -2.91 -11.37
N THR A 177 14.56 -1.69 -11.14
CA THR A 177 15.94 -1.41 -10.75
C THR A 177 16.26 -2.05 -9.40
N LEU A 178 15.35 -1.95 -8.42
CA LEU A 178 15.52 -2.53 -7.09
C LEU A 178 15.57 -4.07 -7.15
N VAL A 179 14.65 -4.70 -7.87
CA VAL A 179 14.64 -6.16 -8.08
C VAL A 179 15.91 -6.62 -8.81
N ALA A 180 16.36 -5.88 -9.83
CA ALA A 180 17.59 -6.18 -10.55
C ALA A 180 18.83 -6.03 -9.64
N ARG A 181 18.87 -5.03 -8.74
CA ARG A 181 19.94 -4.86 -7.75
C ARG A 181 20.03 -6.07 -6.81
N ILE A 182 18.89 -6.53 -6.28
CA ILE A 182 18.85 -7.70 -5.40
C ILE A 182 19.33 -8.96 -6.17
N ALA A 183 18.86 -9.15 -7.40
CA ALA A 183 19.29 -10.29 -8.21
C ALA A 183 20.79 -10.22 -8.50
N TRP A 184 21.33 -9.08 -8.87
CA TRP A 184 22.75 -8.87 -9.11
C TRP A 184 23.61 -9.15 -7.87
N LEU A 185 23.17 -8.74 -6.68
CA LEU A 185 23.85 -9.07 -5.42
C LEU A 185 23.98 -10.60 -5.23
N VAL A 186 22.94 -11.35 -5.57
CA VAL A 186 22.94 -12.81 -5.42
C VAL A 186 23.71 -13.50 -6.55
N GLU A 187 23.42 -13.13 -7.81
CA GLU A 187 23.92 -13.82 -9.00
C GLU A 187 25.40 -13.48 -9.27
N GLU A 188 25.79 -12.21 -9.17
CA GLU A 188 27.12 -11.74 -9.57
C GLU A 188 28.06 -11.51 -8.36
N ARG A 189 27.52 -10.98 -7.24
CA ARG A 189 28.32 -10.74 -6.03
C ARG A 189 28.38 -11.93 -5.08
N GLY A 190 27.57 -12.98 -5.33
CA GLY A 190 27.53 -14.17 -4.49
C GLY A 190 27.00 -13.90 -3.07
N VAL A 191 26.22 -12.81 -2.88
CA VAL A 191 25.62 -12.47 -1.59
C VAL A 191 24.57 -13.51 -1.23
N ARG A 192 24.62 -14.01 0.00
CA ARG A 192 23.63 -14.98 0.46
C ARG A 192 22.27 -14.31 0.65
N PRO A 193 21.17 -14.94 0.22
CA PRO A 193 19.82 -14.38 0.38
C PRO A 193 19.51 -13.93 1.81
N GLY A 194 19.98 -14.63 2.83
CA GLY A 194 19.80 -14.26 4.25
C GLY A 194 20.60 -13.03 4.72
N GLU A 195 21.43 -12.45 3.86
CA GLU A 195 22.19 -11.21 4.14
C GLU A 195 21.50 -9.97 3.55
N ILE A 196 20.30 -10.14 2.94
CA ILE A 196 19.57 -9.09 2.23
C ILE A 196 18.29 -8.76 2.99
N THR A 197 18.11 -7.48 3.28
CA THR A 197 16.85 -6.90 3.78
C THR A 197 16.32 -5.89 2.77
N ALA A 198 15.12 -6.13 2.26
CA ALA A 198 14.41 -5.21 1.36
C ALA A 198 13.15 -4.68 2.06
N VAL A 199 13.10 -3.36 2.19
CA VAL A 199 12.02 -2.64 2.86
C VAL A 199 11.10 -2.03 1.82
N THR A 200 9.80 -2.20 2.00
CA THR A 200 8.76 -1.61 1.17
C THR A 200 7.74 -0.89 2.04
N PHE A 201 6.94 -0.02 1.43
CA PHE A 201 5.93 0.74 2.17
C PHE A 201 4.67 -0.07 2.52
N THR A 202 4.31 -1.06 1.69
CA THR A 202 3.10 -1.87 1.88
C THR A 202 3.39 -3.36 1.80
N ASN A 203 2.58 -4.16 2.48
CA ASN A 203 2.66 -5.62 2.41
C ASN A 203 2.42 -6.16 0.98
N GLN A 204 1.58 -5.46 0.20
CA GLN A 204 1.34 -5.79 -1.21
C GLN A 204 2.61 -5.59 -2.04
N ALA A 205 3.31 -4.45 -1.89
CA ALA A 205 4.57 -4.20 -2.58
C ALA A 205 5.66 -5.23 -2.19
N ALA A 206 5.71 -5.63 -0.90
CA ALA A 206 6.59 -6.69 -0.45
C ALA A 206 6.28 -8.04 -1.11
N ALA A 207 5.02 -8.39 -1.23
CA ALA A 207 4.59 -9.62 -1.90
C ALA A 207 4.90 -9.60 -3.40
N GLU A 208 4.67 -8.47 -4.07
CA GLU A 208 5.00 -8.29 -5.49
C GLU A 208 6.51 -8.36 -5.74
N MET A 209 7.31 -7.68 -4.91
CA MET A 209 8.77 -7.75 -4.98
C MET A 209 9.27 -9.18 -4.82
N ARG A 210 8.72 -9.91 -3.84
CA ARG A 210 9.04 -11.32 -3.61
C ARG A 210 8.72 -12.18 -4.84
N ALA A 211 7.53 -12.02 -5.43
CA ALA A 211 7.11 -12.77 -6.60
C ALA A 211 8.03 -12.51 -7.81
N ARG A 212 8.43 -11.26 -8.03
CA ARG A 212 9.38 -10.90 -9.11
C ARG A 212 10.77 -11.48 -8.88
N LEU A 213 11.25 -11.49 -7.65
CA LEU A 213 12.52 -12.11 -7.27
C LEU A 213 12.46 -13.63 -7.41
N GLU A 214 11.36 -14.28 -7.01
CA GLU A 214 11.16 -15.73 -7.20
C GLU A 214 11.22 -16.12 -8.68
N GLN A 215 10.58 -15.30 -9.54
CA GLN A 215 10.63 -15.51 -10.99
C GLN A 215 12.06 -15.33 -11.53
N ARG A 216 12.79 -14.31 -11.07
CA ARG A 216 14.14 -13.99 -11.55
C ARG A 216 15.20 -14.98 -11.08
N LEU A 217 15.17 -15.37 -9.80
CA LEU A 217 16.20 -16.19 -9.14
C LEU A 217 15.91 -17.70 -9.17
N GLY A 218 14.93 -18.14 -9.95
CA GLY A 218 14.66 -19.57 -10.16
C GLY A 218 13.82 -20.23 -9.06
N GLY A 219 13.02 -19.46 -8.30
CA GLY A 219 11.98 -20.00 -7.45
C GLY A 219 12.01 -19.59 -5.99
N LYS A 220 11.01 -20.07 -5.24
CA LYS A 220 10.77 -19.66 -3.83
C LYS A 220 11.96 -19.91 -2.89
N ARG A 221 12.72 -20.98 -3.12
CA ARG A 221 13.87 -21.32 -2.26
C ARG A 221 14.97 -20.28 -2.30
N ALA A 222 15.19 -19.64 -3.47
CA ALA A 222 16.21 -18.60 -3.63
C ALA A 222 15.91 -17.34 -2.82
N VAL A 223 14.63 -17.07 -2.54
CA VAL A 223 14.16 -15.86 -1.87
C VAL A 223 13.77 -16.11 -0.40
N ALA A 224 13.55 -17.37 -0.02
CA ALA A 224 12.99 -17.74 1.29
C ALA A 224 13.77 -17.19 2.50
N ALA A 225 15.11 -17.09 2.38
CA ALA A 225 15.96 -16.57 3.44
C ALA A 225 16.08 -15.04 3.48
N MET A 226 15.61 -14.34 2.44
CA MET A 226 15.62 -12.88 2.41
C MET A 226 14.60 -12.31 3.40
N THR A 227 14.93 -11.18 4.01
CA THR A 227 13.98 -10.40 4.78
C THR A 227 13.36 -9.35 3.87
N ILE A 228 12.12 -9.56 3.44
CA ILE A 228 11.37 -8.63 2.57
C ILE A 228 10.07 -8.28 3.29
N GLY A 229 9.81 -7.00 3.53
CA GLY A 229 8.61 -6.57 4.25
C GLY A 229 8.56 -5.08 4.51
N THR A 230 7.53 -4.66 5.27
CA THR A 230 7.43 -3.30 5.79
C THR A 230 8.32 -3.12 7.01
N PHE A 231 8.61 -1.88 7.40
CA PHE A 231 9.34 -1.58 8.64
C PHE A 231 8.74 -2.30 9.84
N HIS A 232 7.42 -2.22 10.02
CA HIS A 232 6.71 -2.88 11.12
C HIS A 232 6.86 -4.41 11.10
N ALA A 233 6.72 -5.02 9.93
CA ALA A 233 6.87 -6.48 9.80
C ALA A 233 8.30 -6.94 10.13
N ILE A 234 9.30 -6.16 9.75
CA ILE A 234 10.72 -6.45 10.06
C ILE A 234 10.97 -6.25 11.56
N CYS A 235 10.50 -5.15 12.14
CA CYS A 235 10.62 -4.91 13.58
C CYS A 235 9.92 -5.99 14.41
N LEU A 236 8.70 -6.39 14.02
CA LEU A 236 7.99 -7.50 14.68
C LEU A 236 8.81 -8.79 14.64
N LYS A 237 9.43 -9.11 13.50
CA LYS A 237 10.32 -10.27 13.38
C LYS A 237 11.55 -10.17 14.28
N LEU A 238 12.12 -8.96 14.44
CA LEU A 238 13.28 -8.70 15.33
C LEU A 238 12.93 -8.80 16.81
N LEU A 239 11.73 -8.35 17.17
CA LEU A 239 11.25 -8.37 18.55
C LEU A 239 10.83 -9.77 19.00
N GLY A 240 10.39 -10.63 18.05
CA GLY A 240 9.97 -11.99 18.32
C GLY A 240 8.55 -12.05 18.87
N ASP A 241 8.36 -12.86 19.91
CA ASP A 241 7.04 -13.07 20.52
C ASP A 241 6.67 -11.88 21.42
N VAL A 242 5.93 -10.92 20.88
CA VAL A 242 5.44 -9.73 21.57
C VAL A 242 3.92 -9.68 21.51
N ARG A 243 3.28 -9.26 22.59
CA ARG A 243 1.84 -9.02 22.63
C ARG A 243 1.53 -7.68 21.98
N LEU A 244 0.87 -7.69 20.83
CA LEU A 244 0.32 -6.49 20.21
C LEU A 244 -1.12 -6.30 20.64
N ILE A 245 -1.46 -5.07 21.05
CA ILE A 245 -2.86 -4.72 21.29
C ILE A 245 -3.57 -4.42 19.97
N SER A 246 -4.86 -4.75 19.93
CA SER A 246 -5.72 -4.37 18.81
C SER A 246 -6.05 -2.86 18.86
N PRO A 247 -6.46 -2.25 17.74
CA PRO A 247 -6.92 -0.86 17.73
C PRO A 247 -8.08 -0.58 18.67
N GLY A 248 -8.94 -1.56 18.90
CA GLY A 248 -10.05 -1.47 19.87
C GLY A 248 -9.55 -1.42 21.30
N GLU A 249 -8.58 -2.26 21.68
CA GLU A 249 -7.93 -2.24 22.99
C GLU A 249 -7.19 -0.90 23.20
N ALA A 250 -6.44 -0.44 22.19
CA ALA A 250 -5.77 0.87 22.25
C ALA A 250 -6.75 2.01 22.53
N LEU A 251 -7.90 2.02 21.85
CA LEU A 251 -8.94 3.03 22.08
C LEU A 251 -9.51 2.94 23.50
N THR A 252 -9.77 1.74 23.98
CA THR A 252 -10.29 1.53 25.34
C THR A 252 -9.30 2.04 26.40
N ILE A 253 -8.00 1.76 26.22
CA ILE A 253 -6.93 2.25 27.10
C ILE A 253 -6.86 3.78 27.06
N ALA A 254 -6.90 4.38 25.87
CA ALA A 254 -6.85 5.83 25.71
C ALA A 254 -8.03 6.53 26.37
N GLU A 255 -9.24 5.99 26.24
CA GLU A 255 -10.45 6.50 26.91
C GLU A 255 -10.39 6.34 28.43
N GLN A 256 -9.80 5.26 28.91
CA GLN A 256 -9.59 5.04 30.34
C GLN A 256 -8.59 6.05 30.90
N VAL A 257 -7.46 6.27 30.23
CA VAL A 257 -6.44 7.25 30.62
C VAL A 257 -7.05 8.66 30.71
N LEU A 258 -7.86 9.06 29.72
CA LEU A 258 -8.54 10.36 29.73
C LEU A 258 -9.51 10.50 30.91
N ARG A 259 -10.28 9.45 31.23
CA ARG A 259 -11.20 9.46 32.37
C ARG A 259 -10.46 9.58 33.71
N GLU A 260 -9.40 8.79 33.90
CA GLU A 260 -8.60 8.78 35.14
C GLU A 260 -7.87 10.11 35.37
N SER A 261 -7.41 10.74 34.27
CA SER A 261 -6.73 12.05 34.31
C SER A 261 -7.70 13.24 34.45
N GLY A 262 -9.02 13.00 34.41
CA GLY A 262 -10.03 14.08 34.45
C GLY A 262 -9.98 15.03 33.26
N ARG A 263 -9.28 14.67 32.18
CA ARG A 263 -9.10 15.49 30.96
C ARG A 263 -10.27 15.28 30.01
N LYS A 264 -10.73 16.37 29.40
CA LYS A 264 -11.74 16.32 28.34
C LYS A 264 -11.05 16.04 27.01
N GLY A 265 -11.56 15.09 26.24
CA GLY A 265 -11.03 14.74 24.91
C GLY A 265 -11.58 13.41 24.41
N GLY A 266 -11.29 13.10 23.16
CA GLY A 266 -11.65 11.81 22.56
C GLY A 266 -10.45 10.87 22.56
N GLY A 267 -10.66 9.59 22.86
CA GLY A 267 -9.60 8.56 22.81
C GLY A 267 -8.90 8.48 21.46
N LYS A 268 -9.62 8.66 20.36
CA LYS A 268 -9.04 8.70 19.01
C LYS A 268 -8.07 9.86 18.81
N THR A 269 -8.38 11.04 19.31
CA THR A 269 -7.50 12.23 19.23
C THR A 269 -6.23 11.99 20.04
N LEU A 270 -6.36 11.42 21.25
CA LEU A 270 -5.20 11.06 22.07
C LEU A 270 -4.30 10.05 21.32
N LEU A 271 -4.85 8.98 20.76
CA LEU A 271 -4.09 8.01 19.99
C LEU A 271 -3.40 8.61 18.77
N GLN A 272 -4.05 9.52 18.05
CA GLN A 272 -3.43 10.22 16.93
C GLN A 272 -2.23 11.06 17.37
N SER A 273 -2.33 11.77 18.49
CA SER A 273 -1.22 12.56 19.03
C SER A 273 -0.09 11.65 19.54
N VAL A 274 -0.42 10.56 20.25
CA VAL A 274 0.56 9.53 20.68
C VAL A 274 1.30 8.93 19.49
N SER A 275 0.57 8.54 18.45
CA SER A 275 1.16 7.99 17.23
C SER A 275 2.12 8.98 16.57
N ARG A 276 1.74 10.26 16.44
CA ARG A 276 2.62 11.28 15.87
C ARG A 276 3.92 11.45 16.67
N VAL A 277 3.83 11.46 18.00
CA VAL A 277 5.02 11.55 18.87
C VAL A 277 5.91 10.32 18.70
N LYS A 278 5.35 9.11 18.68
CA LYS A 278 6.11 7.88 18.45
C LYS A 278 6.79 7.85 17.07
N ASN A 279 6.20 8.51 16.10
CA ASN A 279 6.74 8.62 14.74
C ASN A 279 7.69 9.82 14.53
N GLY A 280 8.12 10.49 15.61
CA GLY A 280 9.19 11.50 15.59
C GLY A 280 8.70 12.95 15.54
N VAL A 281 7.40 13.20 15.64
CA VAL A 281 6.86 14.58 15.75
C VAL A 281 7.04 15.06 17.19
N SER A 282 7.49 16.31 17.37
CA SER A 282 7.69 16.83 18.71
C SER A 282 6.37 16.86 19.51
N PRO A 283 6.37 16.55 20.80
CA PRO A 283 5.16 16.63 21.63
C PRO A 283 4.50 18.01 21.58
N GLU A 284 5.28 19.08 21.49
CA GLU A 284 4.81 20.46 21.40
C GLU A 284 3.95 20.69 20.13
N ASP A 285 4.39 20.13 18.98
CA ASP A 285 3.68 20.25 17.70
C ASP A 285 2.42 19.38 17.61
N THR A 286 2.28 18.41 18.52
CA THR A 286 1.09 17.54 18.59
C THR A 286 0.04 18.08 19.55
N GLY A 287 0.41 19.02 20.46
CA GLY A 287 -0.43 19.45 21.56
C GLY A 287 -0.72 18.31 22.57
N LEU A 288 0.10 17.26 22.58
CA LEU A 288 -0.05 16.12 23.47
C LEU A 288 0.48 16.49 24.85
N ASP A 289 -0.37 16.31 25.86
CA ASP A 289 0.05 16.41 27.26
C ASP A 289 0.98 15.23 27.61
N ALA A 290 2.16 15.56 28.14
CA ALA A 290 3.17 14.55 28.50
C ALA A 290 2.65 13.55 29.55
N GLU A 291 1.80 14.02 30.48
CA GLU A 291 1.20 13.14 31.51
C GLU A 291 0.27 12.10 30.87
N LEU A 292 -0.49 12.49 29.85
CA LEU A 292 -1.36 11.56 29.11
C LEU A 292 -0.56 10.54 28.31
N TYR A 293 0.55 10.97 27.69
CA TYR A 293 1.45 10.07 26.98
C TYR A 293 2.06 9.04 27.93
N ASP A 294 2.59 9.50 29.06
CA ASP A 294 3.24 8.64 30.06
C ASP A 294 2.25 7.66 30.70
N ALA A 295 1.02 8.11 30.97
CA ALA A 295 -0.06 7.27 31.50
C ALA A 295 -0.46 6.18 30.49
N TYR A 296 -0.59 6.53 29.19
CA TYR A 296 -0.88 5.56 28.13
C TYR A 296 0.24 4.51 28.02
N GLN A 297 1.50 4.95 28.03
CA GLN A 297 2.65 4.06 27.97
C GLN A 297 2.79 3.19 29.22
N ALA A 298 2.45 3.72 30.40
CA ALA A 298 2.42 2.93 31.64
C ALA A 298 1.40 1.78 31.54
N ARG A 299 0.22 2.05 31.03
CA ARG A 299 -0.81 1.01 30.80
C ARG A 299 -0.34 -0.10 29.87
N LEU A 300 0.35 0.26 28.77
CA LEU A 300 0.92 -0.74 27.86
C LEU A 300 1.96 -1.60 28.59
N ARG A 301 2.85 -0.98 29.36
CA ARG A 301 3.85 -1.70 30.16
C ARG A 301 3.23 -2.65 31.19
N ASP A 302 2.19 -2.20 31.91
CA ASP A 302 1.46 -3.02 32.88
C ASP A 302 0.81 -4.26 32.25
N LEU A 303 0.36 -4.13 31.00
CA LEU A 303 -0.19 -5.23 30.22
C LEU A 303 0.88 -6.12 29.57
N GLY A 304 2.16 -5.75 29.64
CA GLY A 304 3.24 -6.40 28.91
C GLY A 304 3.01 -6.40 27.40
N ALA A 305 2.43 -5.33 26.89
CA ALA A 305 1.97 -5.23 25.50
C ALA A 305 2.53 -3.99 24.80
N LEU A 306 2.55 -4.03 23.48
CA LEU A 306 2.94 -2.95 22.59
C LEU A 306 1.75 -2.54 21.72
N ASP A 307 1.67 -1.28 21.34
CA ASP A 307 0.85 -0.88 20.20
C ASP A 307 1.64 -0.98 18.89
N PHE A 308 0.99 -0.62 17.79
CA PHE A 308 1.59 -0.79 16.47
C PHE A 308 2.82 0.11 16.26
N ASP A 309 2.79 1.35 16.76
CA ASP A 309 3.91 2.28 16.65
C ASP A 309 5.09 1.89 17.56
N ASP A 310 4.83 1.22 18.69
CA ASP A 310 5.89 0.70 19.56
C ASP A 310 6.77 -0.32 18.87
N LEU A 311 6.31 -1.00 17.83
CA LEU A 311 7.15 -1.91 17.05
C LEU A 311 8.38 -1.21 16.49
N LEU A 312 8.22 0.01 15.99
CA LEU A 312 9.33 0.79 15.43
C LEU A 312 10.26 1.29 16.52
N THR A 313 9.70 1.86 17.59
CA THR A 313 10.48 2.43 18.70
C THR A 313 11.25 1.35 19.46
N GLU A 314 10.64 0.20 19.73
CA GLU A 314 11.30 -0.94 20.36
C GLU A 314 12.27 -1.64 19.39
N GLY A 315 11.92 -1.70 18.10
CA GLY A 315 12.82 -2.20 17.05
C GLY A 315 14.11 -1.38 16.94
N LEU A 316 14.00 -0.05 17.10
CA LEU A 316 15.16 0.85 17.08
C LEU A 316 16.10 0.65 18.28
N LYS A 317 15.56 0.26 19.46
CA LYS A 317 16.34 -0.02 20.67
C LYS A 317 17.12 -1.34 20.59
N ARG A 318 16.78 -2.21 19.63
CA ARG A 318 17.47 -3.50 19.45
C ARG A 318 18.86 -3.30 18.89
N ASP A 319 19.85 -3.94 19.51
CA ASP A 319 21.18 -4.03 18.91
C ASP A 319 21.13 -5.01 17.72
N VAL A 320 21.31 -4.46 16.55
CA VAL A 320 21.35 -5.21 15.28
C VAL A 320 22.79 -5.43 14.80
N THR A 321 23.79 -4.99 15.59
CA THR A 321 25.21 -5.14 15.28
C THR A 321 25.55 -6.62 15.13
N GLY A 322 26.10 -7.00 13.97
CA GLY A 322 26.44 -8.38 13.67
C GLY A 322 25.30 -9.25 13.12
N LEU A 323 24.07 -8.75 13.05
CA LEU A 323 22.99 -9.45 12.36
C LEU A 323 23.23 -9.47 10.86
N ARG A 324 23.45 -10.68 10.31
CA ARG A 324 23.81 -10.84 8.90
C ARG A 324 22.74 -10.34 7.94
N CYS A 325 21.46 -10.40 8.33
CA CYS A 325 20.35 -9.97 7.46
C CYS A 325 20.42 -8.48 7.07
N PHE A 326 21.17 -7.65 7.79
CA PHE A 326 21.34 -6.23 7.50
C PHE A 326 22.67 -5.88 6.78
N ARG A 327 23.33 -6.86 6.17
CA ARG A 327 24.53 -6.58 5.36
C ARG A 327 24.22 -5.80 4.08
N HIS A 328 23.05 -6.04 3.49
CA HIS A 328 22.57 -5.31 2.34
C HIS A 328 21.14 -4.86 2.61
N VAL A 329 20.97 -3.58 2.92
CA VAL A 329 19.68 -2.96 3.21
C VAL A 329 19.24 -2.19 1.96
N LEU A 330 18.06 -2.52 1.45
CA LEU A 330 17.46 -1.85 0.30
C LEU A 330 16.11 -1.27 0.70
N VAL A 331 15.84 -0.01 0.35
CA VAL A 331 14.62 0.69 0.74
C VAL A 331 13.93 1.24 -0.51
N ASP A 332 12.70 0.80 -0.74
CA ASP A 332 11.81 1.33 -1.79
C ASP A 332 10.99 2.50 -1.26
N GLU A 333 10.53 3.37 -2.16
CA GLU A 333 9.73 4.58 -1.87
C GLU A 333 10.32 5.41 -0.72
N PHE A 334 11.65 5.63 -0.78
CA PHE A 334 12.41 6.28 0.29
C PHE A 334 11.92 7.68 0.67
N GLN A 335 11.20 8.38 -0.22
CA GLN A 335 10.61 9.69 0.04
C GLN A 335 9.47 9.67 1.07
N ASP A 336 8.89 8.50 1.34
CA ASP A 336 7.72 8.40 2.21
C ASP A 336 8.06 8.01 3.66
N ILE A 337 9.35 7.79 3.97
CA ILE A 337 9.78 7.43 5.32
C ILE A 337 9.66 8.61 6.29
N ASN A 338 9.30 8.30 7.53
CA ASN A 338 9.30 9.23 8.64
C ASN A 338 10.61 9.17 9.45
N ASP A 339 10.75 10.01 10.48
CA ASP A 339 11.97 10.12 11.26
C ASP A 339 12.39 8.81 11.93
N ILE A 340 11.47 8.11 12.58
CA ILE A 340 11.78 6.83 13.25
C ILE A 340 12.20 5.75 12.24
N GLN A 341 11.58 5.71 11.06
CA GLN A 341 11.95 4.81 9.98
C GLN A 341 13.32 5.16 9.40
N TYR A 342 13.64 6.45 9.27
CA TYR A 342 14.97 6.88 8.88
C TYR A 342 16.04 6.45 9.89
N GLN A 343 15.77 6.59 11.18
CA GLN A 343 16.67 6.12 12.23
C GLN A 343 16.87 4.60 12.19
N LEU A 344 15.81 3.83 11.89
CA LEU A 344 15.92 2.37 11.67
C LEU A 344 16.82 2.06 10.48
N VAL A 345 16.65 2.75 9.34
CA VAL A 345 17.53 2.58 8.16
C VAL A 345 18.98 2.83 8.53
N ARG A 346 19.27 3.92 9.25
CA ARG A 346 20.63 4.24 9.73
C ARG A 346 21.18 3.16 10.66
N SER A 347 20.35 2.66 11.58
CA SER A 347 20.76 1.60 12.50
C SER A 347 21.08 0.31 11.76
N TRP A 348 20.19 -0.11 10.85
CA TRP A 348 20.33 -1.37 10.09
C TRP A 348 21.49 -1.35 9.09
N SER A 349 21.83 -0.18 8.54
CA SER A 349 22.91 -0.05 7.54
C SER A 349 24.30 0.23 8.11
N ARG A 350 24.45 0.31 9.45
CA ARG A 350 25.73 0.67 10.10
C ARG A 350 26.93 -0.18 9.68
N SER A 351 26.72 -1.47 9.46
CA SER A 351 27.80 -2.44 9.17
C SER A 351 27.71 -3.04 7.77
N GLY A 352 26.90 -2.44 6.89
CA GLY A 352 26.63 -2.99 5.56
C GLY A 352 26.50 -1.94 4.48
N GLU A 353 25.97 -2.37 3.33
CA GLU A 353 25.65 -1.52 2.18
C GLU A 353 24.18 -1.07 2.28
N LEU A 354 23.94 0.22 1.94
CA LEU A 354 22.61 0.80 1.85
C LEU A 354 22.29 1.18 0.42
N PHE A 355 21.15 0.75 -0.07
CA PHE A 355 20.60 1.16 -1.35
C PHE A 355 19.20 1.73 -1.14
N VAL A 356 18.98 2.99 -1.48
CA VAL A 356 17.67 3.61 -1.40
C VAL A 356 17.22 4.07 -2.78
N ILE A 357 15.92 3.93 -3.06
CA ILE A 357 15.31 4.39 -4.30
C ILE A 357 13.98 5.05 -4.00
N GLY A 358 13.69 6.16 -4.67
CA GLY A 358 12.45 6.89 -4.46
C GLY A 358 12.29 8.08 -5.38
N ASP A 359 11.17 8.77 -5.24
CA ASP A 359 10.83 9.98 -5.97
C ASP A 359 10.47 11.11 -5.02
N PRO A 360 11.40 12.03 -4.70
CA PRO A 360 11.12 13.14 -3.79
C PRO A 360 9.89 13.98 -4.15
N ASP A 361 9.48 14.07 -5.43
CA ASP A 361 8.27 14.82 -5.83
C ASP A 361 6.96 14.05 -5.57
N GLN A 362 7.04 12.76 -5.27
CA GLN A 362 5.88 11.96 -4.89
C GLN A 362 5.67 11.88 -3.37
N SER A 363 6.40 12.64 -2.58
CA SER A 363 6.21 12.70 -1.12
C SER A 363 4.89 13.37 -0.77
N ILE A 364 3.84 12.57 -0.59
CA ILE A 364 2.47 13.04 -0.25
C ILE A 364 2.08 12.74 1.20
N TYR A 365 2.94 12.08 1.96
CA TYR A 365 2.67 11.67 3.34
C TYR A 365 3.25 12.62 4.41
N GLY A 366 3.48 13.90 4.07
CA GLY A 366 3.93 14.92 5.02
C GLY A 366 3.04 15.03 6.27
N PHE A 367 1.72 14.77 6.12
CA PHE A 367 0.77 14.73 7.25
C PHE A 367 1.00 13.55 8.21
N ARG A 368 1.77 12.53 7.81
CA ARG A 368 2.22 11.39 8.64
C ARG A 368 3.64 11.58 9.19
N GLY A 369 4.23 12.75 9.01
CA GLY A 369 5.59 13.05 9.45
C GLY A 369 6.67 12.60 8.46
N SER A 370 6.33 12.26 7.20
CA SER A 370 7.36 12.01 6.19
C SER A 370 8.17 13.28 5.95
N GLN A 371 9.48 13.11 5.83
CA GLN A 371 10.41 14.22 5.61
C GLN A 371 10.59 14.44 4.11
N SER A 372 10.15 15.59 3.61
CA SER A 372 10.34 15.97 2.19
C SER A 372 11.83 16.04 1.76
N ASN A 373 12.73 16.14 2.72
CA ASN A 373 14.18 16.26 2.52
C ASN A 373 14.98 14.99 2.90
N CYS A 374 14.34 13.81 2.94
CA CYS A 374 15.00 12.57 3.37
C CYS A 374 16.25 12.21 2.54
N PHE A 375 16.30 12.53 1.25
CA PHE A 375 17.49 12.35 0.41
C PHE A 375 18.62 13.31 0.78
N ASP A 376 18.31 14.57 1.09
CA ASP A 376 19.30 15.56 1.53
C ASP A 376 19.88 15.17 2.90
N LEU A 377 19.01 14.70 3.80
CA LEU A 377 19.41 14.19 5.10
C LEU A 377 20.33 12.96 4.95
N LEU A 378 19.99 12.03 4.05
CA LEU A 378 20.85 10.89 3.74
C LEU A 378 22.22 11.34 3.25
N CYS A 379 22.28 12.27 2.30
CA CYS A 379 23.53 12.80 1.76
C CYS A 379 24.34 13.57 2.84
N SER A 380 23.67 14.21 3.77
CA SER A 380 24.30 14.86 4.90
C SER A 380 24.95 13.87 5.88
N ASP A 381 24.23 12.79 6.19
CA ASP A 381 24.69 11.75 7.12
C ASP A 381 25.77 10.83 6.51
N PHE A 382 25.65 10.54 5.21
CA PHE A 382 26.56 9.67 4.48
C PHE A 382 27.31 10.44 3.40
N LYS A 383 28.41 11.11 3.77
CA LYS A 383 29.21 12.00 2.88
C LYS A 383 29.73 11.30 1.61
N GLN A 384 29.82 9.98 1.59
CA GLN A 384 30.30 9.19 0.45
C GLN A 384 29.12 8.51 -0.30
N ALA A 385 27.90 8.99 -0.12
CA ALA A 385 26.74 8.46 -0.83
C ALA A 385 26.88 8.72 -2.35
N CYS A 386 26.73 7.67 -3.14
CA CYS A 386 26.63 7.77 -4.59
C CYS A 386 25.18 8.11 -4.95
N VAL A 387 24.96 9.31 -5.50
CA VAL A 387 23.63 9.76 -5.91
C VAL A 387 23.47 9.58 -7.42
N LEU A 388 22.49 8.77 -7.82
CA LEU A 388 22.18 8.45 -9.21
C LEU A 388 20.75 8.90 -9.55
N ARG A 389 20.53 9.22 -10.83
CA ARG A 389 19.23 9.71 -11.30
C ARG A 389 18.73 8.87 -12.48
N LEU A 390 17.50 8.33 -12.36
CA LEU A 390 16.83 7.66 -13.47
C LEU A 390 15.96 8.65 -14.22
N ARG A 391 16.35 9.01 -15.44
CA ARG A 391 15.64 9.98 -16.30
C ARG A 391 14.72 9.35 -17.34
N PRO A 392 15.05 8.20 -17.99
CA PRO A 392 14.19 7.59 -19.00
C PRO A 392 12.85 7.14 -18.43
N ASN A 393 11.75 7.66 -18.98
CA ASN A 393 10.38 7.34 -18.59
C ASN A 393 9.75 6.40 -19.62
N TYR A 394 9.31 5.24 -19.16
CA TYR A 394 8.71 4.17 -19.97
C TYR A 394 7.18 4.05 -19.78
N ARG A 395 6.55 4.98 -19.06
CA ARG A 395 5.13 4.93 -18.73
C ARG A 395 4.30 5.90 -19.54
N SER A 396 4.79 7.13 -19.68
CA SER A 396 4.03 8.27 -20.18
C SER A 396 4.54 8.74 -21.52
N THR A 397 3.60 9.18 -22.38
CA THR A 397 3.92 9.78 -23.67
C THR A 397 4.56 11.18 -23.50
N PRO A 398 5.24 11.70 -24.52
CA PRO A 398 5.81 13.07 -24.49
C PRO A 398 4.78 14.14 -24.12
N GLU A 399 3.54 14.02 -24.61
CA GLU A 399 2.45 14.98 -24.34
C GLU A 399 2.08 15.04 -22.86
N ILE A 400 2.01 13.87 -22.20
CA ILE A 400 1.71 13.78 -20.76
C ILE A 400 2.87 14.40 -19.97
N LEU A 401 4.11 14.06 -20.30
CA LEU A 401 5.28 14.61 -19.60
C LEU A 401 5.41 16.12 -19.80
N SER A 402 5.19 16.62 -21.02
CA SER A 402 5.23 18.06 -21.30
C SER A 402 4.15 18.86 -20.56
N ALA A 403 3.02 18.26 -20.25
CA ALA A 403 1.98 18.88 -19.45
C ALA A 403 2.26 18.81 -17.93
N ALA A 404 2.87 17.72 -17.46
CA ALA A 404 3.10 17.48 -16.03
C ALA A 404 4.37 18.17 -15.49
N LEU A 405 5.48 18.14 -16.25
CA LEU A 405 6.78 18.66 -15.79
C LEU A 405 6.77 20.16 -15.43
N PRO A 406 6.09 21.07 -16.17
CA PRO A 406 5.99 22.47 -15.78
C PRO A 406 5.30 22.66 -14.41
N LEU A 407 4.32 21.81 -14.07
CA LEU A 407 3.66 21.85 -12.77
C LEU A 407 4.64 21.42 -11.67
N ILE A 408 5.35 20.33 -11.87
CA ILE A 408 6.34 19.81 -10.92
C ILE A 408 7.52 20.78 -10.73
N SER A 409 7.89 21.57 -11.74
CA SER A 409 8.96 22.56 -11.63
C SER A 409 8.71 23.68 -10.61
N HIS A 410 7.47 23.82 -10.11
CA HIS A 410 7.15 24.74 -9.01
C HIS A 410 7.55 24.19 -7.63
N ASN A 411 7.86 22.90 -7.52
CA ASN A 411 8.41 22.33 -6.30
C ASN A 411 9.84 22.89 -6.06
N GLN A 412 10.20 23.03 -4.79
CA GLN A 412 11.55 23.41 -4.42
C GLN A 412 12.54 22.29 -4.78
N GLY A 413 13.65 22.64 -5.42
CA GLY A 413 14.70 21.69 -5.76
C GLY A 413 15.24 21.90 -7.20
N GLU A 414 16.13 21.00 -7.62
CA GLU A 414 16.63 21.03 -8.99
C GLU A 414 15.56 20.60 -9.99
N PRO A 415 15.46 21.30 -11.15
CA PRO A 415 14.52 20.94 -12.21
C PRO A 415 14.67 19.47 -12.61
N ARG A 416 13.55 18.75 -12.67
CA ARG A 416 13.55 17.36 -13.08
C ARG A 416 13.41 17.22 -14.57
N GLU A 417 14.29 16.43 -15.13
CA GLU A 417 14.26 16.06 -16.52
C GLU A 417 13.84 14.58 -16.64
N LEU A 418 12.67 14.33 -17.24
CA LEU A 418 12.26 13.00 -17.63
C LEU A 418 12.31 12.89 -19.16
N ILE A 419 12.96 11.86 -19.64
CA ILE A 419 13.12 11.59 -21.06
C ILE A 419 12.05 10.59 -21.50
N PRO A 420 11.07 10.99 -22.32
CA PRO A 420 10.03 10.05 -22.75
C PRO A 420 10.62 8.98 -23.67
N MET A 421 10.35 7.72 -23.34
CA MET A 421 10.76 6.57 -24.16
C MET A 421 9.57 5.98 -24.93
N MET A 422 8.36 6.47 -24.65
CA MET A 422 7.14 6.12 -25.39
C MET A 422 7.01 6.96 -26.65
N GLY A 423 6.37 6.41 -27.67
CA GLY A 423 5.96 7.16 -28.84
C GLY A 423 4.94 8.25 -28.52
N HIS A 424 4.67 9.12 -29.49
CA HIS A 424 3.65 10.15 -29.36
C HIS A 424 2.25 9.54 -29.12
N GLY A 425 1.52 10.17 -28.21
CA GLY A 425 0.16 9.81 -27.83
C GLY A 425 -0.86 10.89 -28.23
N SER A 426 -2.05 10.80 -27.65
CA SER A 426 -3.07 11.84 -27.84
C SER A 426 -2.68 13.15 -27.12
N PRO A 427 -3.01 14.32 -27.67
CA PRO A 427 -2.78 15.61 -27.01
C PRO A 427 -3.53 15.69 -25.70
N VAL A 428 -2.88 16.29 -24.68
CA VAL A 428 -3.53 16.62 -23.42
C VAL A 428 -4.54 17.74 -23.65
N ARG A 429 -5.78 17.52 -23.27
CA ARG A 429 -6.85 18.51 -23.37
C ARG A 429 -7.03 19.21 -22.03
N VAL A 430 -7.04 20.53 -22.06
CA VAL A 430 -7.35 21.36 -20.90
C VAL A 430 -8.74 21.96 -21.11
N ALA A 431 -9.63 21.74 -20.18
CA ALA A 431 -10.96 22.32 -20.18
C ALA A 431 -11.15 23.18 -18.91
N ALA A 432 -11.62 24.40 -19.10
CA ALA A 432 -12.06 25.22 -17.98
C ALA A 432 -13.52 24.91 -17.69
N ALA A 433 -13.82 24.64 -16.43
CA ALA A 433 -15.18 24.40 -15.97
C ALA A 433 -15.58 25.54 -15.02
N GLU A 434 -16.80 26.05 -15.13
CA GLU A 434 -17.31 27.09 -14.25
C GLU A 434 -17.53 26.59 -12.81
N SER A 435 -17.64 25.28 -12.64
CA SER A 435 -17.68 24.62 -11.33
C SER A 435 -17.05 23.24 -11.42
N SER A 436 -16.69 22.65 -10.26
CA SER A 436 -16.15 21.27 -10.16
C SER A 436 -17.14 20.18 -10.64
N LEU A 437 -18.29 20.57 -11.17
CA LEU A 437 -19.42 19.72 -11.54
C LEU A 437 -19.95 19.99 -12.96
N SER A 438 -19.27 20.84 -13.75
CA SER A 438 -19.59 21.08 -15.18
C SER A 438 -18.78 20.22 -16.13
#